data_a58374f0d541b7162465dc6767a124b6
#
_entry.id   a58374f0d541b7162465dc6767a124b6
#
_cell.length_a   1.000
_cell.length_b   1.000
_cell.length_c   1.000
_cell.angle_alpha   90.00
_cell.angle_beta   90.00
_cell.angle_gamma   90.00
#
_symmetry.space_group_name_H-M   'P 1'
#
loop_
_entity.id
_entity.type
_entity.pdbx_description
1 polymer ?
#
loop_
_entity_poly.entity_id
_entity_poly.type
_entity_poly.pdbx_seq_one_letter_code
_entity_poly.pdbx_strand_id
1 'polypeptide(L)'
;MELITKKMQMLERKCEAVNQITFDEDFNVPDVKPDIGRMIQKKGEIQIEDIQISQGKAFLSGALMVSLLYVSDSEERKIYSLRGNLPLGETMNLEGLENGDKVQLKWDIEDLSVQLIHSRKINIKALVTFTAYVEEVRQLELPIGVEDGEISQKKQDCSVMCTAVHKKDIMRVKEDIDLSSNKPDIYELLWNTVEIRGLDIRAETDKIGVKGELFLFALYRGNDDTNSLQWLEHSVPFYQEMECQGCSADMIPNVEIAMPQSDLKVKQDDDGEERILGVDAVLELEMKLYEEEELSLLTDVYTPVRDCRAVRENYKLESLLVKNFSKCKVNDRVKVENSQGKILQICHSDGTVKVDSTQIVENGILVEGIVQVRILYIIGDDEMPFYSMETMIPFSHVIEAESITENCVYHLRADLEQLSTTMIDSDEIEVKIVMNLNAVVFRQTDTDIIQRIEEQELDREKLRSMPGIVGYQVQPGDSLWDIAKKFYTTIAVSYTHLTLPTKL
;
A
#
# COMPACT_ATOMS: atom_id res chain seq x y z
N MET A 1 28.97 14.35 -31.02
CA MET A 1 28.23 15.47 -30.38
C MET A 1 27.83 15.02 -28.99
N GLU A 2 28.12 15.81 -27.95
CA GLU A 2 27.87 15.46 -26.55
C GLU A 2 26.55 16.04 -26.08
N LEU A 3 25.72 15.18 -25.45
CA LEU A 3 24.45 15.60 -24.89
C LEU A 3 24.64 16.15 -23.48
N ILE A 4 23.97 17.24 -23.19
CA ILE A 4 23.79 17.73 -21.82
C ILE A 4 22.58 16.95 -21.25
N THR A 5 22.81 16.13 -20.26
CA THR A 5 21.75 15.30 -19.67
C THR A 5 21.49 15.68 -18.21
N LYS A 6 20.22 15.55 -17.80
CA LYS A 6 19.83 15.59 -16.41
C LYS A 6 19.56 14.15 -15.94
N LYS A 7 20.18 13.78 -14.81
CA LYS A 7 20.01 12.47 -14.20
C LYS A 7 18.81 12.51 -13.26
N MET A 8 17.89 11.57 -13.45
CA MET A 8 16.71 11.40 -12.61
C MET A 8 16.64 9.96 -12.10
N GLN A 9 16.12 9.78 -10.91
CA GLN A 9 15.89 8.45 -10.34
C GLN A 9 14.42 8.11 -10.47
N MET A 10 14.14 6.94 -11.00
CA MET A 10 12.79 6.37 -11.09
C MET A 10 12.78 5.01 -10.41
N LEU A 11 11.72 4.74 -9.66
CA LEU A 11 11.51 3.43 -9.05
C LEU A 11 10.67 2.59 -10.02
N GLU A 12 11.25 1.52 -10.52
CA GLU A 12 10.59 0.60 -11.45
C GLU A 12 10.40 -0.77 -10.79
N ARG A 13 9.30 -1.42 -11.10
CA ARG A 13 9.07 -2.81 -10.70
C ARG A 13 9.78 -3.73 -11.69
N LYS A 14 10.86 -4.36 -11.24
CA LYS A 14 11.69 -5.28 -12.03
C LYS A 14 10.95 -6.58 -12.33
N CYS A 15 10.33 -7.16 -11.33
CA CYS A 15 9.56 -8.40 -11.46
C CYS A 15 8.50 -8.53 -10.36
N GLU A 16 7.47 -9.33 -10.65
CA GLU A 16 6.37 -9.60 -9.71
C GLU A 16 5.83 -11.02 -9.95
N ALA A 17 5.40 -11.66 -8.87
CA ALA A 17 4.68 -12.92 -8.92
C ALA A 17 3.61 -12.95 -7.84
N VAL A 18 2.47 -13.54 -8.17
CA VAL A 18 1.35 -13.75 -7.25
C VAL A 18 1.09 -15.23 -7.14
N ASN A 19 1.13 -15.78 -5.93
CA ASN A 19 0.79 -17.16 -5.64
C ASN A 19 -0.30 -17.22 -4.57
N GLN A 20 -1.25 -18.15 -4.75
CA GLN A 20 -2.28 -18.43 -3.77
C GLN A 20 -2.02 -19.80 -3.14
N ILE A 21 -2.01 -19.85 -1.82
CA ILE A 21 -1.71 -21.06 -1.03
C ILE A 21 -2.93 -21.41 -0.20
N THR A 22 -3.25 -22.70 -0.15
CA THR A 22 -4.27 -23.24 0.72
C THR A 22 -3.61 -24.04 1.85
N PHE A 23 -3.86 -23.64 3.08
CA PHE A 23 -3.60 -24.48 4.25
C PHE A 23 -4.84 -25.33 4.51
N ASP A 24 -4.65 -26.61 4.77
CA ASP A 24 -5.73 -27.55 5.19
C ASP A 24 -5.10 -28.58 6.10
N GLU A 25 -5.04 -28.24 7.40
CA GLU A 25 -4.29 -29.02 8.39
C GLU A 25 -5.15 -29.32 9.61
N ASP A 26 -4.97 -30.54 10.13
CA ASP A 26 -5.57 -30.96 11.36
C ASP A 26 -4.68 -30.60 12.56
N PHE A 27 -5.25 -29.95 13.56
CA PHE A 27 -4.53 -29.56 14.77
C PHE A 27 -5.13 -30.21 16.00
N ASN A 28 -4.29 -30.87 16.83
CA ASN A 28 -4.71 -31.49 18.07
C ASN A 28 -4.60 -30.47 19.22
N VAL A 29 -5.64 -30.42 20.05
CA VAL A 29 -5.63 -29.62 21.28
C VAL A 29 -4.59 -30.20 22.25
N PRO A 30 -3.62 -29.41 22.73
CA PRO A 30 -2.63 -29.87 23.70
C PRO A 30 -3.27 -30.39 25.00
N ASP A 31 -2.64 -31.38 25.61
CA ASP A 31 -3.20 -32.04 26.82
C ASP A 31 -3.38 -31.08 28.01
N VAL A 32 -2.62 -30.01 28.07
CA VAL A 32 -2.72 -28.95 29.09
C VAL A 32 -3.94 -28.03 28.92
N LYS A 33 -4.63 -28.10 27.79
CA LYS A 33 -5.84 -27.34 27.53
C LYS A 33 -7.07 -28.24 27.59
N PRO A 34 -8.21 -27.77 28.11
CA PRO A 34 -9.45 -28.55 28.16
C PRO A 34 -10.04 -28.75 26.76
N ASP A 35 -10.95 -29.70 26.68
CA ASP A 35 -11.71 -30.01 25.48
C ASP A 35 -12.52 -28.83 24.98
N ILE A 36 -12.59 -28.66 23.65
CA ILE A 36 -13.34 -27.59 23.01
C ILE A 36 -14.82 -27.95 22.95
N GLY A 37 -15.65 -27.14 23.60
CA GLY A 37 -17.11 -27.24 23.46
C GLY A 37 -17.63 -26.39 22.32
N ARG A 38 -17.24 -25.10 22.28
CA ARG A 38 -17.67 -24.17 21.25
C ARG A 38 -16.59 -23.09 20.97
N MET A 39 -16.30 -22.84 19.71
CA MET A 39 -15.43 -21.72 19.31
C MET A 39 -16.17 -20.39 19.41
N ILE A 40 -15.50 -19.37 19.93
CA ILE A 40 -15.99 -17.99 20.00
C ILE A 40 -15.39 -17.17 18.87
N GLN A 41 -14.05 -17.12 18.78
CA GLN A 41 -13.34 -16.26 17.85
C GLN A 41 -12.07 -16.92 17.31
N LYS A 42 -11.68 -16.57 16.10
CA LYS A 42 -10.48 -17.03 15.42
C LYS A 42 -9.72 -15.84 14.83
N LYS A 43 -8.39 -15.94 14.76
CA LYS A 43 -7.51 -14.97 14.12
C LYS A 43 -6.34 -15.71 13.48
N GLY A 44 -5.98 -15.34 12.24
CA GLY A 44 -4.79 -15.81 11.55
C GLY A 44 -3.79 -14.68 11.37
N GLU A 45 -2.51 -14.98 11.51
CA GLU A 45 -1.40 -14.05 11.26
C GLU A 45 -0.28 -14.81 10.55
N ILE A 46 0.22 -14.25 9.45
CA ILE A 46 1.38 -14.80 8.74
C ILE A 46 2.64 -14.23 9.38
N GLN A 47 3.57 -15.12 9.73
CA GLN A 47 4.91 -14.76 10.17
C GLN A 47 5.90 -15.29 9.15
N ILE A 48 6.62 -14.40 8.48
CA ILE A 48 7.71 -14.76 7.57
C ILE A 48 9.00 -14.81 8.37
N GLU A 49 9.70 -15.93 8.31
CA GLU A 49 10.98 -16.14 9.00
C GLU A 49 12.17 -15.84 8.09
N ASP A 50 12.10 -16.27 6.82
CA ASP A 50 13.18 -16.10 5.86
C ASP A 50 12.67 -16.07 4.42
N ILE A 51 13.37 -15.33 3.57
CA ILE A 51 13.17 -15.27 2.12
C ILE A 51 14.51 -15.55 1.44
N GLN A 52 14.67 -16.75 0.88
CA GLN A 52 15.88 -17.14 0.17
C GLN A 52 15.70 -16.96 -1.33
N ILE A 53 16.70 -16.36 -1.98
CA ILE A 53 16.69 -16.09 -3.41
C ILE A 53 17.63 -17.04 -4.13
N SER A 54 17.17 -17.67 -5.20
CA SER A 54 17.99 -18.49 -6.09
C SER A 54 17.42 -18.52 -7.50
N GLN A 55 18.21 -18.08 -8.47
CA GLN A 55 17.98 -18.25 -9.93
C GLN A 55 16.51 -18.04 -10.37
N GLY A 56 15.98 -16.84 -10.20
CA GLY A 56 14.63 -16.51 -10.62
C GLY A 56 13.52 -17.03 -9.71
N LYS A 57 13.86 -17.48 -8.49
CA LYS A 57 12.92 -17.99 -7.50
C LYS A 57 13.14 -17.39 -6.12
N ALA A 58 12.06 -17.13 -5.41
CA ALA A 58 12.06 -16.79 -4.01
C ALA A 58 11.44 -17.95 -3.21
N PHE A 59 12.17 -18.45 -2.22
CA PHE A 59 11.70 -19.49 -1.30
C PHE A 59 11.29 -18.81 0.00
N LEU A 60 9.99 -18.89 0.29
CA LEU A 60 9.41 -18.33 1.51
C LEU A 60 9.37 -19.41 2.59
N SER A 61 9.83 -19.09 3.78
CA SER A 61 9.65 -19.93 4.97
C SER A 61 9.05 -19.11 6.10
N GLY A 62 8.21 -19.76 6.90
CA GLY A 62 7.51 -19.11 8.00
C GLY A 62 6.38 -19.96 8.54
N ALA A 63 5.34 -19.31 9.04
CA ALA A 63 4.17 -19.97 9.58
C ALA A 63 2.89 -19.14 9.48
N LEU A 64 1.75 -19.83 9.38
CA LEU A 64 0.45 -19.28 9.71
C LEU A 64 0.16 -19.54 11.19
N MET A 65 0.19 -18.49 11.97
CA MET A 65 -0.20 -18.53 13.39
C MET A 65 -1.72 -18.37 13.49
N VAL A 66 -2.39 -19.36 14.09
CA VAL A 66 -3.84 -19.31 14.30
C VAL A 66 -4.11 -19.23 15.79
N SER A 67 -4.83 -18.20 16.20
CA SER A 67 -5.32 -18.02 17.56
C SER A 67 -6.81 -18.29 17.62
N LEU A 68 -7.24 -19.02 18.64
CA LEU A 68 -8.63 -19.37 18.88
C LEU A 68 -9.04 -18.99 20.30
N LEU A 69 -10.24 -18.46 20.42
CA LEU A 69 -10.93 -18.28 21.71
C LEU A 69 -12.11 -19.24 21.73
N TYR A 70 -12.24 -20.04 22.80
CA TYR A 70 -13.25 -21.06 22.86
C TYR A 70 -13.80 -21.31 24.28
N VAL A 71 -15.00 -21.83 24.38
CA VAL A 71 -15.61 -22.34 25.63
C VAL A 71 -15.28 -23.81 25.75
N SER A 72 -14.81 -24.21 26.93
CA SER A 72 -14.52 -25.63 27.22
C SER A 72 -15.81 -26.48 27.31
N ASP A 73 -15.68 -27.76 26.99
CA ASP A 73 -16.73 -28.78 27.18
C ASP A 73 -16.72 -29.34 28.62
N SER A 74 -16.31 -28.54 29.59
CA SER A 74 -16.35 -28.88 31.01
C SER A 74 -17.63 -28.36 31.67
N GLU A 75 -17.99 -28.89 32.83
CA GLU A 75 -19.15 -28.42 33.61
C GLU A 75 -19.10 -26.92 33.90
N GLU A 76 -17.88 -26.35 34.10
CA GLU A 76 -17.69 -24.95 34.40
C GLU A 76 -17.73 -24.05 33.16
N ARG A 77 -17.67 -24.62 31.94
CA ARG A 77 -17.73 -23.92 30.63
C ARG A 77 -16.87 -22.66 30.55
N LYS A 78 -15.66 -22.72 31.12
CA LYS A 78 -14.71 -21.59 31.11
C LYS A 78 -14.18 -21.31 29.72
N ILE A 79 -13.80 -20.06 29.49
CA ILE A 79 -13.19 -19.60 28.25
C ILE A 79 -11.67 -19.80 28.29
N TYR A 80 -11.13 -20.30 27.20
CA TYR A 80 -9.70 -20.54 27.01
C TYR A 80 -9.24 -20.03 25.65
N SER A 81 -7.94 -19.76 25.56
CA SER A 81 -7.27 -19.49 24.30
C SER A 81 -6.41 -20.68 23.87
N LEU A 82 -6.34 -20.89 22.57
CA LEU A 82 -5.49 -21.88 21.92
C LEU A 82 -4.72 -21.21 20.80
N ARG A 83 -3.43 -21.54 20.67
CA ARG A 83 -2.60 -21.09 19.54
C ARG A 83 -2.08 -22.29 18.79
N GLY A 84 -2.25 -22.27 17.46
CA GLY A 84 -1.73 -23.24 16.52
C GLY A 84 -0.70 -22.58 15.62
N ASN A 85 0.28 -23.38 15.19
CA ASN A 85 1.31 -22.95 14.23
C ASN A 85 1.29 -23.94 13.08
N LEU A 86 0.97 -23.44 11.86
CA LEU A 86 1.00 -24.22 10.63
C LEU A 86 2.19 -23.78 9.78
N PRO A 87 3.11 -24.69 9.45
CA PRO A 87 4.33 -24.32 8.72
C PRO A 87 4.00 -23.82 7.32
N LEU A 88 4.68 -22.75 6.91
CA LEU A 88 4.67 -22.19 5.58
C LEU A 88 5.99 -22.49 4.88
N GLY A 89 5.91 -23.13 3.72
CA GLY A 89 7.04 -23.33 2.83
C GLY A 89 6.55 -23.20 1.39
N GLU A 90 6.91 -22.10 0.71
CA GLU A 90 6.43 -21.81 -0.63
C GLU A 90 7.54 -21.34 -1.55
N THR A 91 7.40 -21.65 -2.82
CA THR A 91 8.34 -21.24 -3.88
C THR A 91 7.62 -20.37 -4.90
N MET A 92 8.04 -19.11 -5.01
CA MET A 92 7.52 -18.17 -5.98
C MET A 92 8.51 -18.02 -7.15
N ASN A 93 8.01 -18.15 -8.39
CA ASN A 93 8.81 -17.94 -9.57
C ASN A 93 8.72 -16.45 -9.97
N LEU A 94 9.83 -15.73 -9.87
CA LEU A 94 9.96 -14.33 -10.27
C LEU A 94 10.90 -14.24 -11.47
N GLU A 95 10.34 -14.12 -12.66
CA GLU A 95 11.13 -13.97 -13.88
C GLU A 95 11.94 -12.67 -13.85
N GLY A 96 13.25 -12.74 -14.01
CA GLY A 96 14.16 -11.59 -13.91
C GLY A 96 14.77 -11.37 -12.52
N LEU A 97 14.44 -12.19 -11.51
CA LEU A 97 15.07 -12.11 -10.19
C LEU A 97 16.55 -12.54 -10.24
N GLU A 98 17.43 -11.71 -9.70
CA GLU A 98 18.87 -11.93 -9.63
C GLU A 98 19.36 -12.09 -8.18
N ASN A 99 20.53 -12.72 -8.04
CA ASN A 99 21.18 -12.82 -6.73
C ASN A 99 21.61 -11.43 -6.26
N GLY A 100 21.06 -10.98 -5.14
CA GLY A 100 21.32 -9.65 -4.57
C GLY A 100 20.13 -8.71 -4.62
N ASP A 101 19.10 -9.04 -5.37
CA ASP A 101 17.83 -8.33 -5.34
C ASP A 101 17.20 -8.44 -3.93
N LYS A 102 16.39 -7.44 -3.57
CA LYS A 102 15.59 -7.46 -2.34
C LYS A 102 14.15 -7.73 -2.68
N VAL A 103 13.69 -8.96 -2.44
CA VAL A 103 12.29 -9.32 -2.63
C VAL A 103 11.46 -8.68 -1.53
N GLN A 104 10.42 -7.98 -1.94
CA GLN A 104 9.36 -7.48 -1.08
C GLN A 104 8.19 -8.45 -1.14
N LEU A 105 7.53 -8.66 0.00
CA LEU A 105 6.43 -9.60 0.12
C LEU A 105 5.24 -8.92 0.77
N LYS A 106 4.08 -9.04 0.11
CA LYS A 106 2.77 -8.69 0.66
C LYS A 106 1.92 -9.95 0.72
N TRP A 107 1.02 -10.03 1.67
CA TRP A 107 0.07 -11.13 1.78
C TRP A 107 -1.30 -10.66 2.25
N ASP A 108 -2.30 -11.41 1.86
CA ASP A 108 -3.66 -11.27 2.36
C ASP A 108 -4.21 -12.66 2.72
N ILE A 109 -4.80 -12.78 3.90
CA ILE A 109 -5.57 -13.95 4.31
C ILE A 109 -6.99 -13.73 3.78
N GLU A 110 -7.30 -14.35 2.65
CA GLU A 110 -8.60 -14.20 1.99
C GLU A 110 -9.72 -14.89 2.77
N ASP A 111 -9.44 -16.10 3.26
CA ASP A 111 -10.35 -16.85 4.10
C ASP A 111 -9.60 -17.60 5.21
N LEU A 112 -10.19 -17.67 6.37
CA LEU A 112 -9.76 -18.51 7.49
C LEU A 112 -10.98 -19.20 8.07
N SER A 113 -11.02 -20.51 7.99
CA SER A 113 -12.06 -21.32 8.61
C SER A 113 -11.46 -22.33 9.58
N VAL A 114 -12.14 -22.51 10.70
CA VAL A 114 -11.75 -23.49 11.71
C VAL A 114 -12.98 -24.34 12.04
N GLN A 115 -12.87 -25.64 11.88
CA GLN A 115 -13.94 -26.58 12.10
C GLN A 115 -13.58 -27.57 13.20
N LEU A 116 -14.50 -27.82 14.13
CA LEU A 116 -14.34 -28.82 15.17
C LEU A 116 -14.61 -30.19 14.58
N ILE A 117 -13.61 -31.09 14.57
CA ILE A 117 -13.76 -32.48 14.18
C ILE A 117 -14.31 -33.27 15.39
N HIS A 118 -13.69 -33.07 16.55
CA HIS A 118 -14.17 -33.54 17.87
C HIS A 118 -13.49 -32.66 18.95
N SER A 119 -13.89 -32.79 20.21
CA SER A 119 -13.49 -31.90 21.31
C SER A 119 -11.97 -31.69 21.48
N ARG A 120 -11.14 -32.61 20.97
CA ARG A 120 -9.66 -32.58 21.03
C ARG A 120 -8.99 -32.33 19.68
N LYS A 121 -9.74 -32.14 18.59
CA LYS A 121 -9.18 -32.01 17.25
C LYS A 121 -9.96 -31.03 16.40
N ILE A 122 -9.26 -30.10 15.80
CA ILE A 122 -9.79 -29.10 14.87
C ILE A 122 -9.14 -29.23 13.49
N ASN A 123 -9.86 -28.89 12.46
CA ASN A 123 -9.33 -28.69 11.13
C ASN A 123 -9.24 -27.18 10.86
N ILE A 124 -8.09 -26.73 10.41
CA ILE A 124 -7.82 -25.32 10.08
C ILE A 124 -7.62 -25.23 8.57
N LYS A 125 -8.46 -24.44 7.91
CA LYS A 125 -8.32 -24.11 6.48
C LYS A 125 -8.11 -22.62 6.32
N ALA A 126 -7.10 -22.25 5.55
CA ALA A 126 -6.88 -20.87 5.20
C ALA A 126 -6.48 -20.74 3.72
N LEU A 127 -6.97 -19.69 3.09
CA LEU A 127 -6.58 -19.28 1.74
C LEU A 127 -5.79 -18.00 1.87
N VAL A 128 -4.52 -18.04 1.42
CA VAL A 128 -3.61 -16.90 1.55
C VAL A 128 -3.01 -16.58 0.19
N THR A 129 -3.12 -15.33 -0.22
CA THR A 129 -2.47 -14.82 -1.44
C THR A 129 -1.20 -14.09 -1.06
N PHE A 130 -0.09 -14.49 -1.67
CA PHE A 130 1.22 -13.85 -1.56
C PHE A 130 1.56 -13.12 -2.84
N THR A 131 1.96 -11.85 -2.73
CA THR A 131 2.52 -11.05 -3.82
C THR A 131 3.97 -10.74 -3.52
N ALA A 132 4.89 -11.35 -4.27
CA ALA A 132 6.31 -11.06 -4.17
C ALA A 132 6.75 -10.20 -5.35
N TYR A 133 7.55 -9.16 -5.08
CA TYR A 133 8.03 -8.26 -6.12
C TYR A 133 9.40 -7.68 -5.77
N VAL A 134 10.11 -7.23 -6.80
CA VAL A 134 11.37 -6.50 -6.68
C VAL A 134 11.19 -5.13 -7.30
N GLU A 135 11.59 -4.11 -6.59
CA GLU A 135 11.69 -2.74 -7.09
C GLU A 135 13.16 -2.33 -7.14
N GLU A 136 13.56 -1.68 -8.21
CA GLU A 136 14.89 -1.13 -8.37
C GLU A 136 14.83 0.36 -8.71
N VAL A 137 15.82 1.10 -8.21
CA VAL A 137 16.00 2.51 -8.57
C VAL A 137 16.80 2.57 -9.87
N ARG A 138 16.12 2.93 -10.96
CA ARG A 138 16.74 3.13 -12.27
C ARG A 138 17.13 4.58 -12.45
N GLN A 139 18.36 4.83 -12.90
CA GLN A 139 18.81 6.15 -13.27
C GLN A 139 18.52 6.41 -14.75
N LEU A 140 17.67 7.39 -15.01
CA LEU A 140 17.33 7.84 -16.35
C LEU A 140 18.09 9.12 -16.66
N GLU A 141 18.78 9.18 -17.82
CA GLU A 141 19.47 10.37 -18.30
C GLU A 141 18.64 11.07 -19.37
N LEU A 142 18.00 12.18 -18.99
CA LEU A 142 17.14 12.96 -19.88
C LEU A 142 17.95 14.06 -20.58
N PRO A 143 17.98 14.10 -21.92
CA PRO A 143 18.71 15.12 -22.68
C PRO A 143 17.98 16.47 -22.57
N ILE A 144 18.67 17.48 -22.06
CA ILE A 144 18.17 18.84 -21.92
C ILE A 144 18.85 19.82 -22.87
N GLY A 145 19.89 19.37 -23.59
CA GLY A 145 20.62 20.19 -24.55
C GLY A 145 21.79 19.48 -25.20
N VAL A 146 22.54 20.21 -26.01
CA VAL A 146 23.84 19.82 -26.58
C VAL A 146 24.87 20.93 -26.34
N GLU A 147 26.14 20.57 -26.17
CA GLU A 147 27.22 21.52 -25.85
C GLU A 147 27.62 22.44 -27.02
N ASP A 148 27.29 22.06 -28.27
CA ASP A 148 27.68 22.81 -29.46
C ASP A 148 26.71 23.97 -29.74
N GLY A 149 27.21 25.20 -29.68
CA GLY A 149 26.42 26.43 -29.86
C GLY A 149 25.96 26.73 -31.30
N GLU A 150 26.49 26.02 -32.32
CA GLU A 150 26.08 26.16 -33.73
C GLU A 150 24.88 25.27 -34.10
N ILE A 151 24.35 24.51 -33.14
CA ILE A 151 23.26 23.56 -33.35
C ILE A 151 21.95 24.17 -32.93
N SER A 152 20.98 24.11 -33.82
CA SER A 152 19.60 24.42 -33.50
C SER A 152 18.99 23.30 -32.70
N GLN A 153 18.39 23.63 -31.54
CA GLN A 153 17.79 22.70 -30.58
C GLN A 153 16.29 22.92 -30.51
N LYS A 154 15.51 21.87 -30.67
CA LYS A 154 14.08 21.91 -30.41
C LYS A 154 13.84 21.30 -29.04
N LYS A 155 13.19 22.05 -28.18
CA LYS A 155 12.89 21.63 -26.80
C LYS A 155 11.39 21.63 -26.57
N GLN A 156 10.96 20.78 -25.67
CA GLN A 156 9.59 20.71 -25.20
C GLN A 156 9.60 20.73 -23.68
N ASP A 157 8.85 21.63 -23.08
CA ASP A 157 8.69 21.67 -21.64
C ASP A 157 7.77 20.53 -21.21
N CYS A 158 8.17 19.80 -20.18
CA CYS A 158 7.42 18.70 -19.58
C CYS A 158 7.71 18.62 -18.10
N SER A 159 6.72 18.17 -17.32
CA SER A 159 6.88 17.79 -15.94
C SER A 159 7.14 16.30 -15.86
N VAL A 160 8.15 15.91 -15.09
CA VAL A 160 8.53 14.51 -14.89
C VAL A 160 8.60 14.20 -13.41
N MET A 161 7.92 13.14 -13.00
CA MET A 161 7.96 12.62 -11.63
C MET A 161 9.23 11.80 -11.43
N CYS A 162 9.96 12.08 -10.37
CA CYS A 162 11.11 11.30 -9.96
C CYS A 162 10.96 10.79 -8.52
N THR A 163 11.68 9.72 -8.20
CA THR A 163 11.79 9.21 -6.86
C THR A 163 12.93 9.92 -6.15
N ALA A 164 12.60 10.88 -5.29
CA ALA A 164 13.58 11.65 -4.55
C ALA A 164 14.18 10.83 -3.39
N VAL A 165 13.33 10.05 -2.69
CA VAL A 165 13.74 9.20 -1.57
C VAL A 165 13.04 7.85 -1.66
N HIS A 166 13.81 6.78 -1.46
CA HIS A 166 13.30 5.42 -1.21
C HIS A 166 14.05 4.85 0.00
N LYS A 167 13.37 4.71 1.13
CA LYS A 167 13.98 4.31 2.40
C LYS A 167 13.03 3.39 3.16
N LYS A 168 13.59 2.39 3.85
CA LYS A 168 12.87 1.60 4.86
C LYS A 168 13.38 2.00 6.24
N ASP A 169 12.45 2.09 7.19
CA ASP A 169 12.77 2.43 8.57
C ASP A 169 11.83 1.69 9.54
N ILE A 170 12.17 1.66 10.81
CA ILE A 170 11.43 0.96 11.85
C ILE A 170 11.11 1.94 12.97
N MET A 171 9.85 1.95 13.37
CA MET A 171 9.36 2.68 14.52
C MET A 171 8.86 1.70 15.57
N ARG A 172 9.13 1.98 16.85
CA ARG A 172 8.66 1.16 17.95
C ARG A 172 7.79 1.99 18.88
N VAL A 173 6.59 1.50 19.13
CA VAL A 173 5.62 2.12 20.05
C VAL A 173 5.52 1.26 21.29
N LYS A 174 5.84 1.85 22.47
CA LYS A 174 5.75 1.19 23.77
C LYS A 174 4.95 2.07 24.71
N GLU A 175 4.02 1.44 25.40
CA GLU A 175 3.22 2.09 26.43
C GLU A 175 2.83 1.11 27.51
N ASP A 176 2.72 1.57 28.72
CA ASP A 176 2.22 0.83 29.88
C ASP A 176 0.85 1.39 30.26
N ILE A 177 -0.17 0.54 30.27
CA ILE A 177 -1.56 0.89 30.49
C ILE A 177 -1.99 0.35 31.84
N ASP A 178 -2.29 1.23 32.77
CA ASP A 178 -2.78 0.87 34.10
C ASP A 178 -4.26 0.45 34.04
N LEU A 179 -4.59 -0.63 34.71
CA LEU A 179 -5.98 -1.01 34.92
C LEU A 179 -6.68 -0.04 35.86
N SER A 180 -7.93 0.29 35.52
CA SER A 180 -8.76 1.09 36.42
C SER A 180 -8.94 0.39 37.76
N SER A 181 -9.01 1.15 38.85
CA SER A 181 -9.11 0.63 40.23
C SER A 181 -10.34 -0.25 40.50
N ASN A 182 -11.37 -0.15 39.66
CA ASN A 182 -12.60 -0.94 39.75
C ASN A 182 -12.52 -2.29 39.03
N LYS A 183 -11.39 -2.61 38.39
CA LYS A 183 -11.16 -3.88 37.72
C LYS A 183 -10.24 -4.77 38.54
N PRO A 184 -10.48 -6.10 38.58
CA PRO A 184 -9.58 -7.04 39.25
C PRO A 184 -8.24 -7.13 38.52
N ASP A 185 -7.22 -7.59 39.22
CA ASP A 185 -5.90 -7.91 38.67
C ASP A 185 -6.00 -8.96 37.58
N ILE A 186 -5.02 -9.00 36.69
CA ILE A 186 -5.02 -9.93 35.57
C ILE A 186 -4.44 -11.28 36.03
N TYR A 187 -5.26 -12.32 36.01
CA TYR A 187 -4.77 -13.69 36.19
C TYR A 187 -4.25 -14.30 34.90
N GLU A 188 -4.99 -14.13 33.77
CA GLU A 188 -4.63 -14.71 32.47
C GLU A 188 -5.17 -13.84 31.36
N LEU A 189 -4.31 -13.44 30.41
CA LEU A 189 -4.72 -12.78 29.16
C LEU A 189 -5.23 -13.85 28.20
N LEU A 190 -6.50 -13.79 27.83
CA LEU A 190 -7.18 -14.78 26.99
C LEU A 190 -7.15 -14.42 25.52
N TRP A 191 -7.38 -13.13 25.21
CA TRP A 191 -7.44 -12.62 23.84
C TRP A 191 -6.98 -11.18 23.79
N ASN A 192 -6.33 -10.82 22.69
CA ASN A 192 -6.01 -9.43 22.44
C ASN A 192 -5.99 -9.13 20.93
N THR A 193 -6.25 -7.87 20.60
CA THR A 193 -6.04 -7.30 19.27
C THR A 193 -5.32 -5.98 19.41
N VAL A 194 -4.45 -5.69 18.45
CA VAL A 194 -3.76 -4.41 18.29
C VAL A 194 -3.94 -4.00 16.84
N GLU A 195 -4.46 -2.81 16.60
CA GLU A 195 -4.72 -2.27 15.28
C GLU A 195 -4.14 -0.88 15.15
N ILE A 196 -3.65 -0.54 13.97
CA ILE A 196 -3.25 0.82 13.64
C ILE A 196 -4.48 1.54 13.10
N ARG A 197 -4.80 2.71 13.65
CA ARG A 197 -5.90 3.57 13.21
C ARG A 197 -5.47 5.01 13.04
N GLY A 198 -6.19 5.76 12.21
CA GLY A 198 -6.03 7.21 12.10
C GLY A 198 -4.66 7.66 11.59
N LEU A 199 -4.04 6.93 10.67
CA LEU A 199 -2.73 7.27 10.12
C LEU A 199 -2.77 8.59 9.35
N ASP A 200 -1.89 9.52 9.76
CA ASP A 200 -1.58 10.79 9.08
C ASP A 200 -0.06 10.86 8.86
N ILE A 201 0.35 10.99 7.60
CA ILE A 201 1.76 10.98 7.20
C ILE A 201 2.04 12.26 6.43
N ARG A 202 3.05 13.01 6.87
CA ARG A 202 3.43 14.29 6.28
C ARG A 202 4.91 14.35 5.99
N ALA A 203 5.24 14.77 4.77
CA ALA A 203 6.60 15.16 4.43
C ALA A 203 6.88 16.55 4.97
N GLU A 204 8.05 16.73 5.59
CA GLU A 204 8.57 17.99 6.10
C GLU A 204 10.03 18.13 5.68
N THR A 205 10.68 19.24 5.98
CA THR A 205 12.09 19.42 5.61
C THR A 205 12.98 18.46 6.37
N ASP A 206 13.68 17.59 5.63
CA ASP A 206 14.59 16.54 6.11
C ASP A 206 13.96 15.51 7.07
N LYS A 207 12.63 15.43 7.14
CA LYS A 207 11.94 14.46 7.99
C LYS A 207 10.53 14.12 7.48
N ILE A 208 10.01 13.01 7.95
CA ILE A 208 8.63 12.57 7.76
C ILE A 208 7.98 12.45 9.13
N GLY A 209 6.89 13.19 9.34
CA GLY A 209 6.02 13.04 10.51
C GLY A 209 5.04 11.90 10.29
N VAL A 210 5.04 10.93 11.22
CA VAL A 210 4.09 9.80 11.24
C VAL A 210 3.28 9.88 12.52
N LYS A 211 1.97 10.04 12.35
CA LYS A 211 1.00 10.13 13.45
C LYS A 211 -0.06 9.07 13.28
N GLY A 212 -0.52 8.50 14.39
CA GLY A 212 -1.61 7.54 14.43
C GLY A 212 -1.94 7.13 15.85
N GLU A 213 -2.74 6.09 15.98
CA GLU A 213 -3.01 5.44 17.25
C GLU A 213 -2.96 3.92 17.12
N LEU A 214 -2.50 3.25 18.16
CA LEU A 214 -2.69 1.82 18.36
C LEU A 214 -3.97 1.63 19.16
N PHE A 215 -4.98 1.03 18.54
CA PHE A 215 -6.20 0.64 19.19
C PHE A 215 -6.05 -0.77 19.73
N LEU A 216 -6.18 -0.92 21.04
CA LEU A 216 -5.95 -2.14 21.79
C LEU A 216 -7.26 -2.68 22.36
N PHE A 217 -7.43 -3.97 22.26
CA PHE A 217 -8.42 -4.72 23.01
C PHE A 217 -7.77 -5.86 23.78
N ALA A 218 -8.14 -6.05 25.02
CA ALA A 218 -7.71 -7.16 25.86
C ALA A 218 -8.90 -7.79 26.57
N LEU A 219 -9.08 -9.10 26.42
CA LEU A 219 -9.99 -9.93 27.21
C LEU A 219 -9.14 -10.76 28.15
N TYR A 220 -9.41 -10.67 29.44
CA TYR A 220 -8.65 -11.37 30.46
C TYR A 220 -9.53 -11.97 31.54
N ARG A 221 -8.98 -12.93 32.26
CA ARG A 221 -9.55 -13.50 33.48
C ARG A 221 -9.00 -12.72 34.66
N GLY A 222 -9.89 -12.23 35.51
CA GLY A 222 -9.53 -11.54 36.74
C GLY A 222 -9.03 -12.49 37.82
N ASN A 223 -8.17 -11.97 38.70
CA ASN A 223 -7.69 -12.65 39.88
C ASN A 223 -8.60 -12.31 41.08
N ASP A 224 -9.87 -12.65 40.95
CA ASP A 224 -10.91 -12.50 41.97
C ASP A 224 -11.53 -13.85 42.36
N ASP A 225 -12.33 -13.88 43.40
CA ASP A 225 -12.96 -15.13 43.93
C ASP A 225 -13.79 -15.86 42.85
N THR A 226 -14.26 -15.15 41.84
CA THR A 226 -15.13 -15.68 40.78
C THR A 226 -14.37 -15.96 39.48
N ASN A 227 -13.09 -15.59 39.38
CA ASN A 227 -12.32 -15.56 38.15
C ASN A 227 -13.08 -14.88 37.01
N SER A 228 -13.62 -13.72 37.31
CA SER A 228 -14.52 -12.98 36.40
C SER A 228 -13.84 -12.63 35.09
N LEU A 229 -14.62 -12.67 34.00
CA LEU A 229 -14.14 -12.23 32.70
C LEU A 229 -14.26 -10.72 32.58
N GLN A 230 -13.17 -10.11 32.23
CA GLN A 230 -13.03 -8.66 32.09
C GLN A 230 -12.44 -8.31 30.72
N TRP A 231 -12.78 -7.14 30.22
CA TRP A 231 -12.15 -6.61 29.00
C TRP A 231 -11.88 -5.14 29.14
N LEU A 232 -10.98 -4.69 28.28
CA LEU A 232 -10.60 -3.29 28.21
C LEU A 232 -10.30 -2.95 26.75
N GLU A 233 -10.71 -1.74 26.34
CA GLU A 233 -10.29 -1.09 25.12
C GLU A 233 -9.48 0.16 25.48
N HIS A 234 -8.39 0.39 24.75
CA HIS A 234 -7.54 1.55 24.97
C HIS A 234 -6.91 2.00 23.66
N SER A 235 -6.81 3.33 23.47
CA SER A 235 -6.10 3.93 22.35
C SER A 235 -4.79 4.55 22.83
N VAL A 236 -3.68 4.10 22.22
CA VAL A 236 -2.35 4.66 22.46
C VAL A 236 -1.99 5.54 21.28
N PRO A 237 -2.06 6.87 21.41
CA PRO A 237 -1.65 7.77 20.35
C PRO A 237 -0.13 7.75 20.20
N PHE A 238 0.35 7.76 18.97
CA PHE A 238 1.77 7.90 18.70
C PHE A 238 2.04 9.03 17.70
N TYR A 239 3.19 9.65 17.85
CA TYR A 239 3.76 10.58 16.89
C TYR A 239 5.27 10.42 16.90
N GLN A 240 5.85 10.24 15.71
CA GLN A 240 7.29 10.15 15.54
C GLN A 240 7.74 10.88 14.29
N GLU A 241 8.84 11.60 14.40
CA GLU A 241 9.57 12.17 13.28
C GLU A 241 10.67 11.19 12.85
N MET A 242 10.62 10.81 11.58
CA MET A 242 11.61 9.92 10.95
C MET A 242 12.57 10.77 10.14
N GLU A 243 13.88 10.62 10.37
CA GLU A 243 14.88 11.32 9.55
C GLU A 243 14.76 10.91 8.08
N CYS A 244 14.70 11.90 7.20
CA CYS A 244 14.56 11.70 5.77
C CYS A 244 15.34 12.78 5.02
N GLN A 245 16.65 12.62 4.96
CA GLN A 245 17.54 13.61 4.33
C GLN A 245 17.14 13.88 2.88
N GLY A 246 17.02 15.16 2.53
CA GLY A 246 16.60 15.62 1.20
C GLY A 246 15.09 15.66 0.99
N CYS A 247 14.28 15.32 2.02
CA CYS A 247 12.84 15.47 1.98
C CYS A 247 12.42 16.93 2.09
N SER A 248 11.36 17.32 1.38
CA SER A 248 10.72 18.63 1.48
C SER A 248 9.20 18.50 1.64
N ALA A 249 8.56 19.56 2.13
CA ALA A 249 7.11 19.59 2.34
C ALA A 249 6.29 19.50 1.03
N ASP A 250 6.90 19.83 -0.11
CA ASP A 250 6.26 19.80 -1.42
C ASP A 250 6.28 18.40 -2.05
N MET A 251 7.10 17.49 -1.51
CA MET A 251 7.18 16.11 -2.00
C MET A 251 5.91 15.34 -1.69
N ILE A 252 5.65 14.34 -2.52
CA ILE A 252 4.49 13.46 -2.41
C ILE A 252 4.90 12.18 -1.67
N PRO A 253 4.50 12.02 -0.39
CA PRO A 253 4.78 10.79 0.33
C PRO A 253 3.84 9.67 -0.09
N ASN A 254 4.41 8.53 -0.45
CA ASN A 254 3.75 7.25 -0.52
C ASN A 254 4.43 6.34 0.52
N VAL A 255 3.81 6.21 1.69
CA VAL A 255 4.39 5.45 2.81
C VAL A 255 3.48 4.28 3.12
N GLU A 256 4.03 3.10 3.04
CA GLU A 256 3.40 1.86 3.48
C GLU A 256 3.85 1.56 4.91
N ILE A 257 2.91 1.18 5.77
CA ILE A 257 3.18 0.81 7.16
C ILE A 257 2.65 -0.60 7.40
N ALA A 258 3.52 -1.45 7.89
CA ALA A 258 3.17 -2.78 8.36
C ALA A 258 3.49 -2.90 9.85
N MET A 259 2.74 -3.74 10.57
CA MET A 259 3.00 -4.07 11.98
C MET A 259 3.33 -5.57 12.09
N PRO A 260 4.59 -5.97 11.81
CA PRO A 260 4.98 -7.36 11.82
C PRO A 260 4.94 -7.99 13.22
N GLN A 261 5.04 -7.16 14.26
CA GLN A 261 5.03 -7.62 15.64
C GLN A 261 4.24 -6.68 16.53
N SER A 262 3.34 -7.26 17.31
CA SER A 262 2.66 -6.58 18.41
C SER A 262 2.52 -7.52 19.60
N ASP A 263 3.14 -7.14 20.71
CA ASP A 263 3.09 -7.90 21.95
C ASP A 263 2.29 -7.13 23.00
N LEU A 264 1.37 -7.80 23.65
CA LEU A 264 0.67 -7.30 24.82
C LEU A 264 1.03 -8.21 26.01
N LYS A 265 1.70 -7.64 27.03
CA LYS A 265 2.21 -8.39 28.20
C LYS A 265 1.67 -7.82 29.49
N VAL A 266 1.29 -8.75 30.39
CA VAL A 266 0.93 -8.38 31.75
C VAL A 266 2.21 -8.07 32.53
N LYS A 267 2.20 -6.97 33.27
CA LYS A 267 3.28 -6.54 34.16
C LYS A 267 2.74 -6.25 35.56
N GLN A 268 3.63 -6.33 36.52
CA GLN A 268 3.33 -5.93 37.89
C GLN A 268 3.46 -4.40 38.06
N ASP A 269 2.58 -3.85 38.87
CA ASP A 269 2.68 -2.47 39.34
C ASP A 269 3.68 -2.34 40.49
N ASP A 270 3.76 -1.15 41.10
CA ASP A 270 4.67 -0.85 42.22
C ASP A 270 4.37 -1.67 43.48
N ASP A 271 3.14 -2.14 43.65
CA ASP A 271 2.68 -2.96 44.78
C ASP A 271 2.88 -4.48 44.50
N GLY A 272 3.32 -4.85 43.30
CA GLY A 272 3.56 -6.21 42.87
C GLY A 272 2.30 -6.93 42.36
N GLU A 273 1.22 -6.20 42.09
CA GLU A 273 -0.02 -6.72 41.55
C GLU A 273 -0.01 -6.69 40.01
N GLU A 274 -0.59 -7.68 39.35
CA GLU A 274 -0.63 -7.79 37.87
C GLU A 274 -1.72 -6.89 37.28
N ARG A 275 -1.46 -5.56 37.30
CA ARG A 275 -2.39 -4.50 36.95
C ARG A 275 -1.98 -3.65 35.75
N ILE A 276 -0.84 -3.92 35.13
CA ILE A 276 -0.33 -3.17 34.00
C ILE A 276 -0.37 -4.04 32.73
N LEU A 277 -0.88 -3.46 31.64
CA LEU A 277 -0.79 -4.02 30.29
C LEU A 277 0.27 -3.23 29.51
N GLY A 278 1.45 -3.83 29.33
CA GLY A 278 2.51 -3.28 28.49
C GLY A 278 2.32 -3.66 27.03
N VAL A 279 2.11 -2.65 26.17
CA VAL A 279 2.13 -2.84 24.71
C VAL A 279 3.53 -2.57 24.17
N ASP A 280 3.95 -3.39 23.22
CA ASP A 280 5.20 -3.25 22.48
C ASP A 280 4.96 -3.60 21.02
N ALA A 281 4.80 -2.60 20.16
CA ALA A 281 4.53 -2.76 18.74
C ALA A 281 5.70 -2.26 17.91
N VAL A 282 6.06 -3.04 16.90
CA VAL A 282 7.05 -2.68 15.88
C VAL A 282 6.33 -2.34 14.60
N LEU A 283 6.54 -1.13 14.10
CA LEU A 283 5.99 -0.64 12.84
C LEU A 283 7.12 -0.51 11.82
N GLU A 284 7.02 -1.22 10.72
CA GLU A 284 7.92 -1.11 9.58
C GLU A 284 7.33 -0.12 8.58
N LEU A 285 8.15 0.85 8.18
CA LEU A 285 7.77 1.89 7.24
C LEU A 285 8.60 1.75 5.95
N GLU A 286 7.92 1.65 4.82
CA GLU A 286 8.53 1.83 3.52
C GLU A 286 8.13 3.19 2.96
N MET A 287 9.12 4.08 2.86
CA MET A 287 8.93 5.48 2.50
C MET A 287 9.41 5.72 1.06
N LYS A 288 8.49 6.06 0.16
CA LYS A 288 8.74 6.49 -1.21
C LYS A 288 8.26 7.93 -1.33
N LEU A 289 9.19 8.85 -1.61
CA LEU A 289 8.83 10.25 -1.82
C LEU A 289 9.10 10.61 -3.28
N TYR A 290 8.08 11.17 -3.86
CA TYR A 290 8.12 11.62 -5.26
C TYR A 290 8.22 13.15 -5.32
N GLU A 291 9.00 13.63 -6.28
CA GLU A 291 9.15 15.03 -6.61
C GLU A 291 8.85 15.25 -8.08
N GLU A 292 8.10 16.29 -8.41
CA GLU A 292 7.84 16.67 -9.79
C GLU A 292 8.83 17.74 -10.23
N GLU A 293 9.58 17.44 -11.28
CA GLU A 293 10.56 18.34 -11.86
C GLU A 293 10.11 18.85 -13.23
N GLU A 294 10.19 20.15 -13.42
CA GLU A 294 9.98 20.78 -14.73
C GLU A 294 11.27 20.76 -15.56
N LEU A 295 11.20 20.22 -16.75
CA LEU A 295 12.33 20.07 -17.67
C LEU A 295 11.99 20.59 -19.06
N SER A 296 12.98 21.21 -19.72
CA SER A 296 12.95 21.46 -21.14
C SER A 296 13.68 20.35 -21.90
N LEU A 297 12.93 19.28 -22.24
CA LEU A 297 13.46 18.08 -22.87
C LEU A 297 13.85 18.34 -24.33
N LEU A 298 15.07 17.91 -24.71
CA LEU A 298 15.55 18.01 -26.09
C LEU A 298 14.83 17.00 -26.98
N THR A 299 14.02 17.45 -27.91
CA THR A 299 13.22 16.60 -28.79
C THR A 299 13.79 16.44 -30.18
N ASP A 300 14.56 17.42 -30.67
CA ASP A 300 15.22 17.34 -31.97
C ASP A 300 16.41 18.31 -32.07
N VAL A 301 17.34 18.01 -32.99
CA VAL A 301 18.49 18.82 -33.30
C VAL A 301 18.72 18.89 -34.81
N TYR A 302 19.23 19.98 -35.30
CA TYR A 302 19.80 20.07 -36.64
C TYR A 302 20.81 21.20 -36.74
N THR A 303 21.67 21.13 -37.77
CA THR A 303 22.60 22.19 -38.16
C THR A 303 22.66 22.29 -39.70
N PRO A 304 22.87 23.49 -40.28
CA PRO A 304 23.01 23.65 -41.72
C PRO A 304 24.30 23.05 -42.31
N VAL A 305 25.28 22.71 -41.45
CA VAL A 305 26.65 22.34 -41.90
C VAL A 305 26.95 20.85 -41.80
N ARG A 306 26.11 20.07 -41.07
CA ARG A 306 26.27 18.63 -40.92
C ARG A 306 24.89 17.96 -40.90
N ASP A 307 24.82 16.71 -41.29
CA ASP A 307 23.62 15.91 -41.13
C ASP A 307 23.62 15.30 -39.72
N CYS A 308 22.58 15.61 -38.93
CA CYS A 308 22.43 15.14 -37.56
C CYS A 308 21.26 14.21 -37.47
N ARG A 309 21.53 12.93 -37.09
CA ARG A 309 20.51 11.93 -36.86
C ARG A 309 20.39 11.63 -35.37
N ALA A 310 19.25 11.95 -34.80
CA ALA A 310 18.93 11.61 -33.44
C ALA A 310 18.51 10.14 -33.35
N VAL A 311 19.23 9.34 -32.53
CA VAL A 311 18.83 7.98 -32.17
C VAL A 311 17.99 8.10 -30.91
N ARG A 312 16.75 7.60 -30.98
CA ARG A 312 15.75 7.73 -29.91
C ARG A 312 15.40 6.37 -29.33
N GLU A 313 15.04 6.38 -28.07
CA GLU A 313 14.45 5.25 -27.36
C GLU A 313 13.17 5.73 -26.67
N ASN A 314 12.14 4.91 -26.69
CA ASN A 314 10.85 5.25 -26.09
C ASN A 314 10.87 4.96 -24.60
N TYR A 315 10.45 5.93 -23.79
CA TYR A 315 10.31 5.85 -22.35
C TYR A 315 8.92 6.30 -21.94
N LYS A 316 8.39 5.67 -20.90
CA LYS A 316 7.17 6.12 -20.22
C LYS A 316 7.56 7.08 -19.11
N LEU A 317 7.33 8.36 -19.33
CA LEU A 317 7.51 9.38 -18.31
C LEU A 317 6.21 9.59 -17.55
N GLU A 318 6.32 9.76 -16.24
CA GLU A 318 5.19 10.01 -15.36
C GLU A 318 5.16 11.47 -14.92
N SER A 319 3.97 12.05 -14.83
CA SER A 319 3.73 13.36 -14.23
C SER A 319 2.56 13.27 -13.26
N LEU A 320 2.55 14.08 -12.20
CA LEU A 320 1.45 14.09 -11.26
C LEU A 320 0.16 14.56 -11.94
N LEU A 321 -0.90 13.77 -11.88
CA LEU A 321 -2.23 14.21 -12.26
C LEU A 321 -3.00 14.78 -11.08
N VAL A 322 -3.11 14.00 -10.00
CA VAL A 322 -3.81 14.43 -8.79
C VAL A 322 -3.37 13.59 -7.58
N LYS A 323 -3.41 14.24 -6.41
CA LYS A 323 -3.32 13.59 -5.10
C LYS A 323 -4.64 13.86 -4.37
N ASN A 324 -5.40 12.82 -4.11
CA ASN A 324 -6.70 12.93 -3.46
C ASN A 324 -6.75 12.13 -2.16
N PHE A 325 -7.25 12.78 -1.11
CA PHE A 325 -7.53 12.20 0.20
C PHE A 325 -9.05 12.16 0.38
N SER A 326 -9.63 10.99 0.16
CA SER A 326 -11.06 10.79 0.20
C SER A 326 -11.49 10.00 1.42
N LYS A 327 -12.63 10.36 2.02
CA LYS A 327 -13.23 9.63 3.14
C LYS A 327 -14.49 8.92 2.69
N CYS A 328 -14.49 7.61 2.80
CA CYS A 328 -15.67 6.78 2.59
C CYS A 328 -16.33 6.50 3.94
N LYS A 329 -17.64 6.74 4.02
CA LYS A 329 -18.44 6.46 5.21
C LYS A 329 -19.50 5.43 4.85
N VAL A 330 -19.52 4.36 5.63
CA VAL A 330 -20.49 3.28 5.48
C VAL A 330 -21.27 3.13 6.78
N ASN A 331 -22.56 2.98 6.68
CA ASN A 331 -23.44 2.69 7.82
C ASN A 331 -24.32 1.52 7.42
N ASP A 332 -24.29 0.45 8.17
CA ASP A 332 -25.07 -0.75 7.93
C ASP A 332 -25.70 -1.28 9.23
N ARG A 333 -26.70 -2.13 9.09
CA ARG A 333 -27.38 -2.78 10.20
C ARG A 333 -27.29 -4.28 10.06
N VAL A 334 -26.75 -4.89 11.09
CA VAL A 334 -26.49 -6.31 11.12
C VAL A 334 -27.40 -6.97 12.15
N LYS A 335 -28.10 -8.02 11.72
CA LYS A 335 -28.95 -8.82 12.60
C LYS A 335 -28.19 -10.03 13.12
N VAL A 336 -28.32 -10.26 14.42
CA VAL A 336 -27.83 -11.46 15.08
C VAL A 336 -28.84 -12.58 14.89
N GLU A 337 -28.37 -13.76 14.52
CA GLU A 337 -29.25 -14.91 14.34
C GLU A 337 -29.95 -15.27 15.66
N ASN A 338 -31.24 -15.52 15.59
CA ASN A 338 -32.10 -15.85 16.75
C ASN A 338 -31.59 -17.06 17.55
N SER A 339 -30.79 -17.94 16.94
CA SER A 339 -30.17 -19.10 17.59
C SER A 339 -29.07 -18.74 18.60
N GLN A 340 -28.54 -17.53 18.53
CA GLN A 340 -27.42 -17.09 19.37
C GLN A 340 -27.86 -16.32 20.63
N GLY A 341 -29.18 -16.10 20.82
CA GLY A 341 -29.71 -15.40 21.99
C GLY A 341 -29.76 -13.86 21.78
N LYS A 342 -30.27 -13.17 22.81
CA LYS A 342 -30.41 -11.70 22.80
C LYS A 342 -29.15 -11.02 23.31
N ILE A 343 -28.66 -10.04 22.57
CA ILE A 343 -27.48 -9.25 22.94
C ILE A 343 -27.79 -8.45 24.20
N LEU A 344 -26.91 -8.52 25.17
CA LEU A 344 -26.93 -7.64 26.35
C LEU A 344 -25.91 -6.49 26.22
N GLN A 345 -24.72 -6.80 25.70
CA GLN A 345 -23.63 -5.84 25.59
C GLN A 345 -22.68 -6.24 24.46
N ILE A 346 -22.19 -5.25 23.72
CA ILE A 346 -21.06 -5.40 22.81
C ILE A 346 -19.78 -5.17 23.62
N CYS A 347 -18.84 -6.10 23.53
CA CYS A 347 -17.56 -6.04 24.24
C CYS A 347 -16.46 -5.40 23.38
N HIS A 348 -16.45 -5.75 22.08
CA HIS A 348 -15.42 -5.34 21.13
C HIS A 348 -15.90 -5.43 19.70
N SER A 349 -15.33 -4.60 18.85
CA SER A 349 -15.44 -4.75 17.40
C SER A 349 -14.12 -4.36 16.72
N ASP A 350 -13.67 -5.22 15.83
CA ASP A 350 -12.54 -4.99 14.95
C ASP A 350 -12.95 -5.08 13.48
N GLY A 351 -12.16 -4.48 12.59
CA GLY A 351 -12.50 -4.43 11.18
C GLY A 351 -11.28 -4.39 10.28
N THR A 352 -11.37 -5.11 9.16
CA THR A 352 -10.33 -5.11 8.11
C THR A 352 -10.94 -4.65 6.80
N VAL A 353 -10.34 -3.64 6.18
CA VAL A 353 -10.74 -3.12 4.86
C VAL A 353 -10.08 -3.99 3.80
N LYS A 354 -10.88 -4.55 2.89
CA LYS A 354 -10.41 -5.29 1.72
C LYS A 354 -10.94 -4.62 0.46
N VAL A 355 -10.03 -4.26 -0.44
CA VAL A 355 -10.36 -3.72 -1.75
C VAL A 355 -10.41 -4.88 -2.74
N ASP A 356 -11.57 -5.12 -3.34
CA ASP A 356 -11.78 -6.21 -4.29
C ASP A 356 -11.47 -5.78 -5.72
N SER A 357 -11.85 -4.57 -6.07
CA SER A 357 -11.62 -4.03 -7.42
C SER A 357 -11.43 -2.53 -7.44
N THR A 358 -10.66 -2.09 -8.44
CA THR A 358 -10.52 -0.67 -8.77
C THR A 358 -10.66 -0.48 -10.26
N GLN A 359 -11.44 0.54 -10.68
CA GLN A 359 -11.68 0.84 -12.09
C GLN A 359 -11.59 2.34 -12.34
N ILE A 360 -10.95 2.73 -13.44
CA ILE A 360 -10.99 4.11 -13.91
C ILE A 360 -12.37 4.37 -14.51
N VAL A 361 -13.05 5.38 -13.98
CA VAL A 361 -14.35 5.86 -14.44
C VAL A 361 -14.25 7.31 -14.88
N GLU A 362 -15.34 7.89 -15.37
CA GLU A 362 -15.36 9.30 -15.76
C GLU A 362 -15.00 10.19 -14.56
N ASN A 363 -13.88 10.92 -14.68
CA ASN A 363 -13.35 11.83 -13.66
C ASN A 363 -13.06 11.20 -12.29
N GLY A 364 -12.72 9.91 -12.23
CA GLY A 364 -12.39 9.28 -10.96
C GLY A 364 -11.93 7.83 -11.02
N ILE A 365 -11.68 7.29 -9.82
CA ILE A 365 -11.36 5.89 -9.60
C ILE A 365 -12.48 5.30 -8.75
N LEU A 366 -13.26 4.39 -9.32
CA LEU A 366 -14.21 3.59 -8.57
C LEU A 366 -13.45 2.53 -7.78
N VAL A 367 -13.65 2.53 -6.48
CA VAL A 367 -13.07 1.56 -5.53
C VAL A 367 -14.22 0.77 -4.92
N GLU A 368 -14.21 -0.53 -5.11
CA GLU A 368 -15.19 -1.45 -4.53
C GLU A 368 -14.51 -2.48 -3.66
N GLY A 369 -15.17 -2.87 -2.59
CA GLY A 369 -14.62 -3.82 -1.66
C GLY A 369 -15.57 -4.11 -0.50
N ILE A 370 -15.02 -4.75 0.52
CA ILE A 370 -15.74 -5.11 1.74
C ILE A 370 -14.96 -4.65 2.97
N VAL A 371 -15.69 -4.35 4.04
CA VAL A 371 -15.12 -4.28 5.38
C VAL A 371 -15.57 -5.52 6.12
N GLN A 372 -14.61 -6.39 6.45
CA GLN A 372 -14.84 -7.55 7.27
C GLN A 372 -14.85 -7.10 8.73
N VAL A 373 -16.01 -7.18 9.38
CA VAL A 373 -16.22 -6.72 10.76
C VAL A 373 -16.48 -7.91 11.65
N ARG A 374 -15.74 -8.00 12.76
CA ARG A 374 -15.95 -8.99 13.82
C ARG A 374 -16.45 -8.29 15.06
N ILE A 375 -17.48 -8.84 15.68
CA ILE A 375 -18.13 -8.26 16.86
C ILE A 375 -18.16 -9.31 17.94
N LEU A 376 -17.54 -9.02 19.07
CA LEU A 376 -17.61 -9.83 20.30
C LEU A 376 -18.67 -9.24 21.22
N TYR A 377 -19.63 -10.04 21.66
CA TYR A 377 -20.74 -9.57 22.46
C TYR A 377 -21.17 -10.59 23.52
N ILE A 378 -21.92 -10.12 24.50
CA ILE A 378 -22.50 -10.92 25.59
C ILE A 378 -24.00 -11.06 25.37
N ILE A 379 -24.50 -12.26 25.63
CA ILE A 379 -25.93 -12.58 25.67
C ILE A 379 -26.40 -12.90 27.09
N GLY A 380 -27.72 -13.03 27.30
CA GLY A 380 -28.32 -13.37 28.59
C GLY A 380 -28.27 -14.85 28.93
N ASP A 381 -27.17 -15.54 28.62
CA ASP A 381 -26.92 -16.92 29.00
C ASP A 381 -25.81 -16.95 30.04
N ASP A 382 -26.17 -17.30 31.29
CA ASP A 382 -25.21 -17.30 32.40
C ASP A 382 -24.13 -18.39 32.27
N GLU A 383 -24.38 -19.45 31.48
CA GLU A 383 -23.40 -20.51 31.25
C GLU A 383 -22.43 -20.23 30.12
N MET A 384 -22.91 -19.58 29.04
CA MET A 384 -22.11 -19.30 27.86
C MET A 384 -22.38 -17.88 27.32
N PRO A 385 -22.00 -16.85 28.09
CA PRO A 385 -22.41 -15.49 27.75
C PRO A 385 -21.72 -14.91 26.52
N PHE A 386 -20.50 -15.33 26.17
CA PHE A 386 -19.70 -14.74 25.10
C PHE A 386 -19.96 -15.39 23.75
N TYR A 387 -20.26 -14.54 22.77
CA TYR A 387 -20.42 -14.89 21.36
C TYR A 387 -19.67 -13.92 20.48
N SER A 388 -19.32 -14.35 19.28
CA SER A 388 -18.87 -13.47 18.23
C SER A 388 -19.63 -13.70 16.94
N MET A 389 -19.73 -12.65 16.15
CA MET A 389 -20.21 -12.70 14.78
C MET A 389 -19.21 -12.07 13.86
N GLU A 390 -19.17 -12.54 12.64
CA GLU A 390 -18.40 -11.97 11.55
C GLU A 390 -19.36 -11.57 10.44
N THR A 391 -19.19 -10.36 9.92
CA THR A 391 -20.02 -9.83 8.85
C THR A 391 -19.17 -9.11 7.82
N MET A 392 -19.58 -9.14 6.56
CA MET A 392 -18.95 -8.47 5.44
C MET A 392 -19.82 -7.32 4.99
N ILE A 393 -19.35 -6.10 5.15
CA ILE A 393 -20.06 -4.88 4.80
C ILE A 393 -19.48 -4.33 3.50
N PRO A 394 -20.24 -4.38 2.38
CA PRO A 394 -19.76 -3.90 1.10
C PRO A 394 -19.68 -2.37 1.08
N PHE A 395 -18.67 -1.85 0.37
CA PHE A 395 -18.57 -0.43 0.06
C PHE A 395 -18.26 -0.21 -1.41
N SER A 396 -18.71 0.94 -1.91
CA SER A 396 -18.37 1.43 -3.24
C SER A 396 -18.18 2.94 -3.13
N HIS A 397 -17.04 3.45 -3.60
CA HIS A 397 -16.68 4.85 -3.49
C HIS A 397 -15.90 5.31 -4.72
N VAL A 398 -16.20 6.51 -5.21
CA VAL A 398 -15.45 7.13 -6.31
C VAL A 398 -14.50 8.17 -5.72
N ILE A 399 -13.20 7.96 -5.93
CA ILE A 399 -12.17 8.95 -5.62
C ILE A 399 -12.08 9.90 -6.82
N GLU A 400 -12.33 11.18 -6.60
CA GLU A 400 -12.31 12.17 -7.67
C GLU A 400 -10.89 12.34 -8.24
N ALA A 401 -10.79 12.24 -9.56
CA ALA A 401 -9.56 12.46 -10.33
C ALA A 401 -9.93 13.03 -11.70
N GLU A 402 -9.99 14.37 -11.79
CA GLU A 402 -10.33 15.05 -13.04
C GLU A 402 -9.35 14.70 -14.15
N SER A 403 -9.85 14.51 -15.36
CA SER A 403 -9.05 14.19 -16.55
C SER A 403 -8.23 12.89 -16.46
N ILE A 404 -8.62 11.97 -15.60
CA ILE A 404 -8.03 10.63 -15.57
C ILE A 404 -8.37 9.87 -16.87
N THR A 405 -7.39 9.11 -17.36
CA THR A 405 -7.53 8.29 -18.57
C THR A 405 -6.94 6.90 -18.33
N GLU A 406 -7.19 5.94 -19.22
CA GLU A 406 -6.66 4.58 -19.13
C GLU A 406 -5.11 4.52 -19.10
N ASN A 407 -4.42 5.57 -19.56
CA ASN A 407 -2.97 5.69 -19.50
C ASN A 407 -2.46 6.21 -18.15
N CYS A 408 -3.33 6.39 -17.17
CA CYS A 408 -2.92 6.79 -15.83
C CYS A 408 -2.62 5.57 -14.97
N VAL A 409 -1.61 5.72 -14.12
CA VAL A 409 -1.26 4.75 -13.08
C VAL A 409 -1.56 5.39 -11.73
N TYR A 410 -2.03 4.63 -10.77
CA TYR A 410 -2.34 5.16 -9.45
C TYR A 410 -1.90 4.22 -8.33
N HIS A 411 -1.55 4.81 -7.20
CA HIS A 411 -1.33 4.12 -5.94
C HIS A 411 -2.49 4.42 -5.02
N LEU A 412 -3.20 3.38 -4.60
CA LEU A 412 -4.32 3.46 -3.67
C LEU A 412 -3.91 2.91 -2.31
N ARG A 413 -4.21 3.65 -1.25
CA ARG A 413 -4.13 3.19 0.12
C ARG A 413 -5.51 3.30 0.77
N ALA A 414 -5.97 2.20 1.35
CA ALA A 414 -7.24 2.09 2.06
C ALA A 414 -6.98 1.78 3.53
N ASP A 415 -7.32 2.70 4.42
CA ASP A 415 -7.08 2.57 5.86
C ASP A 415 -8.40 2.72 6.64
N LEU A 416 -8.58 1.90 7.67
CA LEU A 416 -9.66 2.08 8.63
C LEU A 416 -9.33 3.27 9.55
N GLU A 417 -10.16 4.32 9.52
CA GLU A 417 -10.02 5.46 10.43
C GLU A 417 -10.83 5.23 11.70
N GLN A 418 -12.07 4.78 11.55
CA GLN A 418 -12.97 4.57 12.69
C GLN A 418 -13.94 3.42 12.41
N LEU A 419 -14.14 2.58 13.41
CA LEU A 419 -15.20 1.58 13.47
C LEU A 419 -15.96 1.79 14.79
N SER A 420 -17.28 1.88 14.68
CA SER A 420 -18.17 2.01 15.86
C SER A 420 -19.36 1.09 15.69
N THR A 421 -19.62 0.30 16.71
CA THR A 421 -20.78 -0.59 16.77
C THR A 421 -21.69 -0.19 17.92
N THR A 422 -22.97 -0.07 17.63
CA THR A 422 -23.98 0.33 18.62
C THR A 422 -25.18 -0.60 18.57
N MET A 423 -25.55 -1.14 19.69
CA MET A 423 -26.76 -1.93 19.81
C MET A 423 -27.99 -1.05 19.62
N ILE A 424 -28.78 -1.34 18.58
CA ILE A 424 -30.08 -0.66 18.35
C ILE A 424 -31.17 -1.39 19.12
N ASP A 425 -31.17 -2.71 19.04
CA ASP A 425 -32.09 -3.60 19.71
C ASP A 425 -31.34 -4.85 20.19
N SER A 426 -32.02 -5.77 20.86
CA SER A 426 -31.44 -7.00 21.38
C SER A 426 -30.96 -8.00 20.31
N ASP A 427 -31.29 -7.77 19.06
CA ASP A 427 -30.93 -8.59 17.89
C ASP A 427 -30.40 -7.78 16.69
N GLU A 428 -30.25 -6.46 16.84
CA GLU A 428 -29.78 -5.58 15.77
C GLU A 428 -28.65 -4.65 16.23
N ILE A 429 -27.56 -4.63 15.47
CA ILE A 429 -26.36 -3.80 15.69
C ILE A 429 -26.23 -2.83 14.52
N GLU A 430 -26.08 -1.54 14.80
CA GLU A 430 -25.64 -0.53 13.83
C GLU A 430 -24.11 -0.50 13.78
N VAL A 431 -23.55 -0.63 12.59
CA VAL A 431 -22.12 -0.57 12.33
C VAL A 431 -21.81 0.66 11.51
N LYS A 432 -21.00 1.56 12.05
CA LYS A 432 -20.54 2.77 11.37
C LYS A 432 -19.05 2.67 11.12
N ILE A 433 -18.67 2.85 9.87
CA ILE A 433 -17.31 2.74 9.39
C ILE A 433 -16.90 4.04 8.71
N VAL A 434 -15.72 4.52 9.04
CA VAL A 434 -15.04 5.61 8.31
C VAL A 434 -13.71 5.08 7.83
N MET A 435 -13.48 5.18 6.52
CA MET A 435 -12.25 4.75 5.87
C MET A 435 -11.62 5.92 5.13
N ASN A 436 -10.29 5.96 5.11
CA ASN A 436 -9.52 6.83 4.25
C ASN A 436 -9.13 6.06 2.99
N LEU A 437 -9.57 6.57 1.84
CA LEU A 437 -9.21 6.06 0.51
C LEU A 437 -8.33 7.11 -0.17
N ASN A 438 -7.01 6.96 -0.02
CA ASN A 438 -6.05 7.93 -0.50
C ASN A 438 -5.45 7.46 -1.82
N ALA A 439 -5.54 8.28 -2.87
CA ALA A 439 -4.99 7.96 -4.17
C ALA A 439 -4.00 9.03 -4.63
N VAL A 440 -2.87 8.57 -5.18
CA VAL A 440 -1.95 9.40 -5.96
C VAL A 440 -1.98 8.88 -7.39
N VAL A 441 -2.31 9.75 -8.33
CA VAL A 441 -2.52 9.40 -9.74
C VAL A 441 -1.46 10.07 -10.59
N PHE A 442 -0.78 9.28 -11.40
CA PHE A 442 0.23 9.73 -12.37
C PHE A 442 -0.28 9.52 -13.79
N ARG A 443 -0.04 10.51 -14.63
CA ARG A 443 -0.26 10.40 -16.07
C ARG A 443 1.01 9.84 -16.69
N GLN A 444 0.92 8.73 -17.41
CA GLN A 444 2.01 8.19 -18.21
C GLN A 444 1.96 8.76 -19.64
N THR A 445 3.11 9.22 -20.12
CA THR A 445 3.29 9.72 -21.49
C THR A 445 4.44 9.00 -22.15
N ASP A 446 4.16 8.34 -23.28
CA ASP A 446 5.19 7.75 -24.13
C ASP A 446 6.01 8.87 -24.78
N THR A 447 7.30 8.90 -24.48
CA THR A 447 8.20 9.97 -24.90
C THR A 447 9.45 9.39 -25.56
N ASP A 448 9.71 9.81 -26.81
CA ASP A 448 10.91 9.44 -27.54
C ASP A 448 12.10 10.28 -27.09
N ILE A 449 12.98 9.71 -26.30
CA ILE A 449 14.15 10.37 -25.73
C ILE A 449 15.38 10.15 -26.61
N ILE A 450 16.12 11.24 -26.91
CA ILE A 450 17.36 11.18 -27.66
C ILE A 450 18.45 10.58 -26.79
N GLN A 451 18.95 9.39 -27.17
CA GLN A 451 20.05 8.71 -26.47
C GLN A 451 21.42 9.15 -26.99
N ARG A 452 21.50 9.42 -28.27
CA ARG A 452 22.72 9.91 -28.91
C ARG A 452 22.40 10.61 -30.24
N ILE A 453 23.34 11.46 -30.70
CA ILE A 453 23.26 12.15 -31.96
C ILE A 453 24.40 11.64 -32.82
N GLU A 454 24.08 11.04 -33.96
CA GLU A 454 25.02 10.59 -34.97
C GLU A 454 25.24 11.74 -35.97
N GLU A 455 26.50 12.15 -36.16
CA GLU A 455 26.89 13.19 -37.11
C GLU A 455 27.43 12.53 -38.37
N GLN A 456 26.98 13.04 -39.51
CA GLN A 456 27.50 12.65 -40.80
C GLN A 456 27.87 13.93 -41.60
N GLU A 457 28.92 13.83 -42.42
CA GLU A 457 29.22 14.91 -43.35
C GLU A 457 28.05 15.08 -44.33
N LEU A 458 27.68 16.31 -44.59
CA LEU A 458 26.67 16.61 -45.59
C LEU A 458 27.10 16.05 -46.96
N ASP A 459 26.17 15.39 -47.64
CA ASP A 459 26.36 14.98 -49.02
C ASP A 459 26.51 16.19 -49.91
N ARG A 460 27.79 16.52 -50.26
CA ARG A 460 28.15 17.70 -51.07
C ARG A 460 27.60 17.59 -52.48
N GLU A 461 27.38 16.39 -53.03
CA GLU A 461 26.79 16.21 -54.37
C GLU A 461 25.30 16.55 -54.31
N LYS A 462 24.60 16.11 -53.29
CA LYS A 462 23.20 16.43 -53.06
C LYS A 462 22.99 17.92 -52.84
N LEU A 463 23.84 18.59 -52.07
CA LEU A 463 23.79 20.05 -51.85
C LEU A 463 24.04 20.83 -53.13
N ARG A 464 24.99 20.39 -53.95
CA ARG A 464 25.29 21.01 -55.26
C ARG A 464 24.17 20.81 -56.28
N SER A 465 23.40 19.74 -56.17
CA SER A 465 22.25 19.46 -57.03
C SER A 465 20.99 20.24 -56.64
N MET A 466 20.96 20.84 -55.41
CA MET A 466 19.82 21.63 -54.98
C MET A 466 19.81 23.00 -55.71
N PRO A 467 18.63 23.46 -56.13
CA PRO A 467 18.50 24.81 -56.74
C PRO A 467 18.85 25.86 -55.71
N GLY A 468 19.54 26.94 -56.16
CA GLY A 468 19.91 28.06 -55.29
C GLY A 468 18.72 28.85 -54.71
N ILE A 469 17.53 28.67 -55.27
CA ILE A 469 16.27 29.24 -54.78
C ILE A 469 15.23 28.13 -54.84
N VAL A 470 14.59 27.83 -53.68
CA VAL A 470 13.51 26.85 -53.57
C VAL A 470 12.24 27.56 -53.11
N GLY A 471 11.20 27.49 -53.94
CA GLY A 471 9.86 27.88 -53.54
C GLY A 471 9.14 26.66 -52.88
N TYR A 472 8.75 26.80 -51.65
CA TYR A 472 8.04 25.72 -50.91
C TYR A 472 6.66 26.22 -50.48
N GLN A 473 5.63 25.45 -50.85
CA GLN A 473 4.27 25.70 -50.41
C GLN A 473 4.04 24.92 -49.11
N VAL A 474 3.85 25.67 -48.00
CA VAL A 474 3.63 25.11 -46.67
C VAL A 474 2.37 24.25 -46.68
N GLN A 475 2.46 23.02 -46.19
CA GLN A 475 1.38 22.05 -46.05
C GLN A 475 0.81 22.06 -44.63
N PRO A 476 -0.42 21.62 -44.42
CA PRO A 476 -0.95 21.40 -43.08
C PRO A 476 -0.08 20.41 -42.30
N GLY A 477 0.38 20.79 -41.10
CA GLY A 477 1.28 20.00 -40.25
C GLY A 477 2.77 20.39 -40.39
N ASP A 478 3.17 21.18 -41.39
CA ASP A 478 4.55 21.67 -41.49
C ASP A 478 4.86 22.65 -40.38
N SER A 479 6.04 22.55 -39.77
CA SER A 479 6.60 23.57 -38.90
C SER A 479 7.77 24.29 -39.57
N LEU A 480 8.07 25.52 -39.15
CA LEU A 480 9.27 26.21 -39.61
C LEU A 480 10.56 25.46 -39.29
N TRP A 481 10.55 24.66 -38.23
CA TRP A 481 11.63 23.77 -37.84
C TRP A 481 11.85 22.67 -38.91
N ASP A 482 10.80 22.00 -39.33
CA ASP A 482 10.88 20.89 -40.30
C ASP A 482 11.30 21.43 -41.69
N ILE A 483 10.80 22.59 -42.07
CA ILE A 483 11.18 23.26 -43.31
C ILE A 483 12.65 23.66 -43.26
N ALA A 484 13.10 24.32 -42.18
CA ALA A 484 14.49 24.73 -42.04
C ALA A 484 15.47 23.56 -42.06
N LYS A 485 15.13 22.46 -41.34
CA LYS A 485 15.88 21.20 -41.30
C LYS A 485 15.96 20.55 -42.68
N LYS A 486 14.83 20.47 -43.40
CA LYS A 486 14.71 19.87 -44.74
C LYS A 486 15.58 20.58 -45.78
N PHE A 487 15.71 21.87 -45.68
CA PHE A 487 16.45 22.69 -46.67
C PHE A 487 17.82 23.18 -46.18
N TYR A 488 18.33 22.63 -45.07
CA TYR A 488 19.62 22.96 -44.46
C TYR A 488 19.82 24.49 -44.26
N THR A 489 18.79 25.17 -43.76
CA THR A 489 18.79 26.62 -43.52
C THR A 489 18.45 26.91 -42.06
N THR A 490 18.53 28.16 -41.65
CA THR A 490 18.11 28.54 -40.30
C THR A 490 16.63 28.91 -40.24
N ILE A 491 16.01 28.77 -39.06
CA ILE A 491 14.62 29.18 -38.82
C ILE A 491 14.45 30.69 -39.14
N ALA A 492 15.44 31.50 -38.78
CA ALA A 492 15.41 32.94 -39.04
C ALA A 492 15.30 33.25 -40.55
N VAL A 493 16.07 32.55 -41.39
CA VAL A 493 16.01 32.70 -42.88
C VAL A 493 14.64 32.20 -43.36
N SER A 494 14.16 31.06 -42.93
CA SER A 494 12.83 30.53 -43.31
C SER A 494 11.72 31.52 -42.94
N TYR A 495 11.79 32.14 -41.76
CA TYR A 495 10.80 33.11 -41.30
C TYR A 495 10.83 34.41 -42.10
N THR A 496 12.02 34.95 -42.42
CA THR A 496 12.15 36.19 -43.18
C THR A 496 11.64 36.08 -44.62
N HIS A 497 11.64 34.86 -45.17
CA HIS A 497 11.14 34.56 -46.52
C HIS A 497 9.71 34.01 -46.55
N LEU A 498 9.03 33.92 -45.39
CA LEU A 498 7.65 33.51 -45.31
C LEU A 498 6.72 34.60 -45.89
N THR A 499 6.05 34.32 -47.00
CA THR A 499 5.02 35.19 -47.55
C THR A 499 3.63 34.64 -47.20
N LEU A 500 2.82 35.44 -46.49
CA LEU A 500 1.43 35.11 -46.26
C LEU A 500 0.63 35.36 -47.55
N PRO A 501 -0.38 34.49 -47.86
CA PRO A 501 -1.27 34.80 -48.99
C PRO A 501 -1.99 36.10 -48.73
N THR A 502 -1.70 37.12 -49.52
CA THR A 502 -2.50 38.35 -49.59
C THR A 502 -3.86 37.97 -50.15
N LYS A 503 -4.93 38.14 -49.36
CA LYS A 503 -6.29 38.12 -49.90
C LYS A 503 -6.37 39.25 -50.94
N LEU A 504 -6.52 38.87 -52.21
CA LEU A 504 -7.02 39.74 -53.26
C LEU A 504 -8.51 39.99 -53.02
#